data_c2e6beb2560bf7ca304766791aa5a67f
#
_entry.id   c2e6beb2560bf7ca304766791aa5a67f
#
_cell.length_a   1.000
_cell.length_b   1.000
_cell.length_c   1.000
_cell.angle_alpha   90.00
_cell.angle_beta   90.00
_cell.angle_gamma   90.00
#
_symmetry.space_group_name_H-M   'P 1'
#
loop_
_entity.id
_entity.type
_entity.pdbx_description
1 polymer ?
#
loop_
_entity_poly.entity_id
_entity_poly.type
_entity_poly.pdbx_seq_one_letter_code
_entity_poly.pdbx_strand_id
1 'polypeptide(L)' 'MKWIKFAEKFPPSNGIPVLIAMRNKNMGECGIWLYDICSYCGGDISDNDNWEGKMNWELPIYWAHIDEPK' A
#
# COMPACT_ATOMS: atom_id res chain seq x y z
N MET A 1 2.65 -11.08 -10.31
CA MET A 1 1.90 -10.13 -9.47
C MET A 1 1.58 -8.89 -10.27
N LYS A 2 0.35 -8.46 -10.22
CA LYS A 2 -0.08 -7.27 -10.96
C LYS A 2 -0.21 -6.07 -10.04
N TRP A 3 0.64 -5.06 -10.23
CA TRP A 3 0.58 -3.82 -9.47
C TRP A 3 -0.46 -2.87 -10.05
N ILE A 4 -1.23 -2.25 -9.17
CA ILE A 4 -2.27 -1.28 -9.52
C ILE A 4 -1.91 0.06 -8.90
N LYS A 5 -1.98 1.14 -9.70
CA LYS A 5 -1.72 2.49 -9.17
C LYS A 5 -2.93 2.97 -8.39
N PHE A 6 -2.68 3.61 -7.25
CA PHE A 6 -3.76 4.24 -6.47
C PHE A 6 -4.48 5.33 -7.26
N ALA A 7 -3.78 5.99 -8.18
CA ALA A 7 -4.40 6.98 -9.05
C ALA A 7 -5.44 6.39 -9.99
N GLU A 8 -5.38 5.10 -10.27
CA GLU A 8 -6.31 4.41 -11.16
C GLU A 8 -7.45 3.75 -10.40
N LYS A 9 -7.13 3.10 -9.28
CA LYS A 9 -8.11 2.35 -8.50
C LYS A 9 -7.61 2.16 -7.07
N PHE A 10 -8.51 2.31 -6.10
CA PHE A 10 -8.21 2.03 -4.71
C PHE A 10 -8.48 0.56 -4.39
N PRO A 11 -7.76 -0.02 -3.41
CA PRO A 11 -8.07 -1.37 -2.95
C PRO A 11 -9.46 -1.42 -2.30
N PRO A 12 -10.09 -2.59 -2.26
CA PRO A 12 -11.37 -2.73 -1.58
C PRO A 12 -11.20 -2.51 -0.07
N SER A 13 -12.16 -1.83 0.55
CA SER A 13 -12.18 -1.56 1.99
C SER A 13 -12.98 -2.63 2.74
N ASN A 14 -12.62 -3.90 2.51
CA ASN A 14 -13.35 -5.05 3.03
C ASN A 14 -12.60 -5.84 4.11
N GLY A 15 -11.50 -5.28 4.62
CA GLY A 15 -10.69 -5.93 5.64
C GLY A 15 -9.72 -6.99 5.11
N ILE A 16 -9.73 -7.26 3.81
CA ILE A 16 -8.79 -8.22 3.22
C ILE A 16 -7.43 -7.54 3.03
N PRO A 17 -6.34 -8.11 3.56
CA PRO A 17 -5.01 -7.51 3.38
C PRO A 17 -4.58 -7.47 1.93
N VAL A 18 -3.90 -6.39 1.57
CA VAL A 18 -3.25 -6.22 0.26
C VAL A 18 -1.78 -5.87 0.48
N LEU A 19 -1.00 -6.07 -0.56
CA LEU A 19 0.39 -5.63 -0.56
C LEU A 19 0.44 -4.21 -1.10
N ILE A 20 1.12 -3.31 -0.38
CA ILE A 20 1.31 -1.93 -0.85
C ILE A 20 2.80 -1.66 -1.04
N ALA A 21 3.10 -0.84 -2.03
CA ALA A 21 4.44 -0.39 -2.33
C ALA A 21 4.53 1.12 -2.13
N MET A 22 5.54 1.52 -1.37
CA MET A 22 5.83 2.91 -1.06
C MET A 22 7.27 3.20 -1.46
N ARG A 23 7.58 4.47 -1.63
CA ARG A 23 8.95 4.86 -1.95
C ARG A 23 9.45 5.84 -0.88
N ASN A 24 10.60 5.53 -0.30
CA ASN A 24 11.21 6.40 0.70
C ASN A 24 11.95 7.54 0.01
N LYS A 25 11.36 8.72 0.03
CA LYS A 25 11.92 9.93 -0.60
C LYS A 25 13.15 10.46 0.12
N ASN A 26 13.38 10.07 1.36
CA ASN A 26 14.52 10.53 2.15
C ASN A 26 15.83 9.82 1.80
N MET A 27 15.77 8.80 0.96
CA MET A 27 16.93 8.01 0.54
C MET A 27 17.51 8.46 -0.80
N GLY A 28 17.23 9.70 -1.23
CA GLY A 28 17.75 10.28 -2.47
C GLY A 28 16.91 9.91 -3.70
N GLU A 29 17.42 10.27 -4.90
CA GLU A 29 16.68 10.10 -6.15
C GLU A 29 16.35 8.65 -6.47
N CYS A 30 17.24 7.75 -6.09
CA CYS A 30 17.03 6.33 -6.34
C CYS A 30 16.00 5.69 -5.43
N GLY A 31 15.72 6.29 -4.28
CA GLY A 31 14.72 5.82 -3.31
C GLY A 31 14.66 4.30 -3.16
N ILE A 32 14.42 3.83 -1.97
CA ILE A 32 14.21 2.41 -1.74
C ILE A 32 12.72 2.13 -1.76
N TRP A 33 12.29 1.09 -2.48
CA TRP A 33 10.92 0.61 -2.39
C TRP A 33 10.70 -0.08 -1.06
N LEU A 34 9.64 0.33 -0.38
CA LEU A 34 9.19 -0.27 0.88
C LEU A 34 7.85 -0.97 0.64
N TYR A 35 7.63 -2.06 1.33
CA TYR A 35 6.41 -2.85 1.16
C TYR A 35 5.78 -3.13 2.51
N ASP A 36 4.46 -3.02 2.57
CA ASP A 36 3.68 -3.43 3.74
C ASP A 36 2.52 -4.32 3.29
N ILE A 37 2.14 -5.23 4.16
CA ILE A 37 0.91 -6.00 4.02
C ILE A 37 -0.08 -5.43 5.01
N CYS A 38 -1.16 -4.82 4.51
CA CYS A 38 -2.11 -4.12 5.35
C CYS A 38 -3.48 -4.09 4.70
N SER A 39 -4.50 -3.82 5.53
CA SER A 39 -5.88 -3.72 5.07
C SER A 39 -6.28 -2.26 4.95
N TYR A 40 -6.92 -1.91 3.83
CA TYR A 40 -7.45 -0.56 3.61
C TYR A 40 -8.82 -0.44 4.29
N CYS A 41 -8.98 0.59 5.10
CA CYS A 41 -10.24 0.85 5.83
C CYS A 41 -11.11 1.92 5.17
N GLY A 42 -10.68 2.45 4.05
CA GLY A 42 -11.38 3.54 3.35
C GLY A 42 -10.79 4.91 3.72
N GLY A 43 -11.18 5.93 2.98
CA GLY A 43 -10.74 7.29 3.21
C GLY A 43 -9.42 7.64 2.52
N ASP A 44 -8.73 8.66 3.03
CA ASP A 44 -7.50 9.16 2.45
C ASP A 44 -6.35 8.16 2.64
N ILE A 45 -5.73 7.73 1.55
CA ILE A 45 -4.63 6.76 1.59
C ILE A 45 -3.37 7.31 2.27
N SER A 46 -3.23 8.64 2.34
CA SER A 46 -2.07 9.26 3.01
C SER A 46 -2.19 9.23 4.53
N ASP A 47 -3.36 8.94 5.06
CA ASP A 47 -3.60 8.87 6.49
C ASP A 47 -3.44 7.43 6.96
N ASN A 48 -2.42 7.18 7.79
CA ASN A 48 -2.16 5.84 8.30
C ASN A 48 -3.29 5.28 9.17
N ASP A 49 -4.13 6.14 9.74
CA ASP A 49 -5.29 5.71 10.52
C ASP A 49 -6.34 4.98 9.65
N ASN A 50 -6.28 5.18 8.34
CA ASN A 50 -7.16 4.49 7.39
C ASN A 50 -6.59 3.14 6.92
N TRP A 51 -5.48 2.71 7.51
CA TRP A 51 -4.84 1.44 7.21
C TRP A 51 -4.68 0.63 8.48
N GLU A 52 -4.97 -0.64 8.42
CA GLU A 52 -4.69 -1.58 9.49
C GLU A 52 -3.48 -2.43 9.15
N GLY A 53 -2.45 -2.35 9.99
CA GLY A 53 -1.21 -3.10 9.80
C GLY A 53 -0.12 -2.37 9.02
N LYS A 54 -0.36 -1.14 8.58
CA LYS A 54 0.65 -0.36 7.87
C LYS A 54 1.69 0.16 8.85
N MET A 55 2.95 -0.22 8.62
CA MET A 55 4.07 0.09 9.51
C MET A 55 4.85 1.33 9.09
N ASN A 56 4.83 1.67 7.81
CA ASN A 56 5.55 2.82 7.27
C ASN A 56 4.63 4.05 7.15
N TRP A 57 5.20 5.23 7.27
CA TRP A 57 4.50 6.50 7.15
C TRP A 57 4.54 7.08 5.73
N GLU A 58 5.21 6.39 4.81
CA GLU A 58 5.33 6.85 3.43
C GLU A 58 4.01 6.71 2.69
N LEU A 59 3.80 7.58 1.69
CA LEU A 59 2.59 7.53 0.87
C LEU A 59 2.59 6.29 -0.02
N PRO A 60 1.54 5.47 0.04
CA PRO A 60 1.42 4.34 -0.88
C PRO A 60 1.30 4.81 -2.33
N ILE A 61 1.99 4.13 -3.24
CA ILE A 61 1.99 4.45 -4.68
C ILE A 61 1.30 3.35 -5.48
N TYR A 62 1.57 2.10 -5.16
CA TYR A 62 0.99 0.92 -5.81
C TYR A 62 0.44 -0.05 -4.79
N TRP A 63 -0.51 -0.84 -5.22
CA TRP A 63 -0.99 -1.96 -4.43
C TRP A 63 -1.22 -3.18 -5.32
N ALA A 64 -1.29 -4.35 -4.71
CA ALA A 64 -1.54 -5.59 -5.42
C ALA A 64 -2.33 -6.54 -4.52
N HIS A 65 -3.14 -7.37 -5.14
CA HIS A 65 -3.80 -8.46 -4.42
C HIS A 65 -2.76 -9.48 -3.98
N ILE A 66 -2.95 -10.03 -2.79
CA ILE A 66 -2.12 -11.10 -2.28
C ILE A 66 -2.80 -12.41 -2.65
N ASP A 67 -2.10 -13.24 -3.44
CA ASP A 67 -2.59 -14.57 -3.78
C ASP A 67 -2.38 -15.52 -2.62
N GLU A 68 -3.44 -16.21 -2.24
CA GLU A 68 -3.31 -17.21 -1.18
C GLU A 68 -2.52 -18.43 -1.70
N PRO A 69 -1.63 -18.99 -0.87
CA PRO A 69 -0.95 -20.23 -1.24
C PRO A 69 -1.98 -21.35 -1.32
N LYS A 70 -1.86 -22.12 -2.36
CA LYS A 70 -2.77 -23.25 -2.59
C LYS A 70 -2.17 -24.55 -2.08
#